data_f73a7c266939fb9fa2c410d65dfcf357
#
_entry.id   f73a7c266939fb9fa2c410d65dfcf357
#
_cell.length_a   1.000
_cell.length_b   1.000
_cell.length_c   1.000
_cell.angle_alpha   90.00
_cell.angle_beta   90.00
_cell.angle_gamma   90.00
#
_symmetry.space_group_name_H-M   'P 1'
#
loop_
_entity.id
_entity.type
_entity.pdbx_description
1 polymer ?
#
loop_
_entity_poly.entity_id
_entity_poly.type
_entity_poly.pdbx_seq_one_letter_code
_entity_poly.pdbx_strand_id
1 'polypeptide(L)'
;MNILEDSLGLKDKLKLEKLNNIISYNESNEQLLFLLSTDTQNLNQLFETYFLNSLDNCIKIEDIKDGLFKSILSQLDKYKNKYILINLFDIDDYINIMEEFQFKRDHIPQERLKFVFLFNQKQYESFKTKAYDFFSFKAT
;
A
#
# COMPACT_ATOMS: atom_id res chain seq x y z
N MET A 1 10.72 1.18 22.24
CA MET A 1 10.13 0.08 21.45
C MET A 1 8.65 0.26 21.31
N ASN A 2 8.15 -0.10 20.17
CA ASN A 2 6.74 0.06 19.83
C ASN A 2 5.92 -1.11 20.41
N ILE A 3 4.81 -0.80 21.10
CA ILE A 3 3.91 -1.83 21.63
C ILE A 3 3.41 -2.75 20.51
N LEU A 4 3.24 -2.18 19.32
CA LEU A 4 2.84 -2.90 18.13
C LEU A 4 3.81 -4.04 17.80
N GLU A 5 5.10 -3.79 17.87
CA GLU A 5 6.12 -4.82 17.60
C GLU A 5 6.06 -5.94 18.63
N ASP A 6 5.79 -5.61 19.88
CA ASP A 6 5.70 -6.60 20.95
C ASP A 6 4.54 -7.55 20.76
N SER A 7 3.48 -7.14 20.05
CA SER A 7 2.30 -7.97 19.79
C SER A 7 2.52 -8.95 18.65
N LEU A 8 3.59 -8.81 17.88
CA LEU A 8 3.83 -9.61 16.68
C LEU A 8 4.67 -10.84 16.98
N GLY A 9 4.45 -11.92 16.23
CA GLY A 9 5.34 -13.07 16.23
C GLY A 9 6.66 -12.73 15.55
N LEU A 10 7.64 -13.60 15.71
CA LEU A 10 8.99 -13.38 15.15
C LEU A 10 8.98 -13.14 13.64
N LYS A 11 8.22 -13.96 12.90
CA LYS A 11 8.12 -13.84 11.44
C LYS A 11 7.61 -12.46 11.03
N ASP A 12 6.59 -11.98 11.74
CA ASP A 12 5.98 -10.69 11.42
C ASP A 12 6.88 -9.51 11.84
N LYS A 13 7.61 -9.68 12.94
CA LYS A 13 8.60 -8.67 13.35
C LYS A 13 9.70 -8.53 12.32
N LEU A 14 10.19 -9.64 11.77
CA LEU A 14 11.22 -9.62 10.73
C LEU A 14 10.71 -8.97 9.46
N LYS A 15 9.46 -9.25 9.09
CA LYS A 15 8.82 -8.65 7.93
C LYS A 15 8.69 -7.13 8.11
N LEU A 16 8.28 -6.70 9.29
CA LEU A 16 8.14 -5.29 9.62
C LEU A 16 9.49 -4.58 9.61
N GLU A 17 10.51 -5.19 10.17
CA GLU A 17 11.86 -4.64 10.18
C GLU A 17 12.42 -4.48 8.77
N LYS A 18 12.26 -5.50 7.93
CA LYS A 18 12.68 -5.46 6.53
C LYS A 18 11.98 -4.32 5.80
N LEU A 19 10.68 -4.18 6.03
CA LEU A 19 9.88 -3.14 5.41
C LEU A 19 10.34 -1.76 5.85
N ASN A 20 10.62 -1.59 7.12
CA ASN A 20 11.12 -0.34 7.66
C ASN A 20 12.44 0.07 7.02
N ASN A 21 13.34 -0.89 6.80
CA ASN A 21 14.60 -0.64 6.12
C ASN A 21 14.39 -0.23 4.66
N ILE A 22 13.45 -0.85 3.96
CA ILE A 22 13.12 -0.51 2.58
C ILE A 22 12.57 0.91 2.51
N ILE A 23 11.68 1.27 3.42
CA ILE A 23 11.11 2.61 3.48
C ILE A 23 12.22 3.65 3.69
N SER A 24 13.11 3.42 4.66
CA SER A 24 14.22 4.34 4.94
C SER A 24 15.13 4.51 3.73
N TYR A 25 15.43 3.41 3.05
CA TYR A 25 16.27 3.45 1.85
C TYR A 25 15.63 4.25 0.72
N ASN A 26 14.31 4.12 0.56
CA ASN A 26 13.59 4.71 -0.57
C ASN A 26 13.03 6.11 -0.29
N GLU A 27 13.24 6.66 0.89
CA GLU A 27 12.74 8.00 1.21
C GLU A 27 13.24 9.08 0.26
N SER A 28 14.48 8.95 -0.20
CA SER A 28 15.08 9.89 -1.15
C SER A 28 14.70 9.59 -2.60
N ASN A 29 14.12 8.44 -2.86
CA ASN A 29 13.69 8.02 -4.19
C ASN A 29 12.17 8.17 -4.28
N GLU A 30 11.67 8.85 -5.25
CA GLU A 30 10.28 9.26 -5.32
C GLU A 30 9.33 8.13 -5.72
N GLN A 31 9.85 6.96 -6.00
CA GLN A 31 9.03 5.86 -6.45
C GLN A 31 8.79 4.88 -5.32
N LEU A 32 7.55 4.79 -4.87
CA LEU A 32 7.26 3.87 -3.80
C LEU A 32 5.92 3.19 -4.00
N LEU A 33 5.98 1.89 -4.06
CA LEU A 33 4.80 1.04 -4.11
C LEU A 33 5.04 -0.13 -3.16
N PHE A 34 4.32 -0.15 -2.05
CA PHE A 34 4.40 -1.22 -1.09
C PHE A 34 3.15 -2.08 -1.18
N LEU A 35 3.35 -3.37 -1.39
CA LEU A 35 2.27 -4.34 -1.52
C LEU A 35 2.45 -5.40 -0.44
N LEU A 36 1.55 -5.42 0.53
CA LEU A 36 1.67 -6.28 1.69
C LEU A 36 0.40 -7.08 1.93
N SER A 37 0.56 -8.38 2.11
CA SER A 37 -0.54 -9.23 2.50
C SER A 37 -0.44 -9.59 3.98
N THR A 38 -1.59 -9.73 4.62
CA THR A 38 -1.69 -10.18 5.99
C THR A 38 -2.73 -11.28 6.09
N ASP A 39 -2.50 -12.25 6.98
CA ASP A 39 -3.37 -13.42 7.09
C ASP A 39 -4.62 -13.16 7.92
N THR A 40 -4.55 -12.22 8.85
CA THR A 40 -5.65 -11.93 9.76
C THR A 40 -6.00 -10.45 9.77
N GLN A 41 -7.24 -10.15 10.15
CA GLN A 41 -7.69 -8.78 10.26
C GLN A 41 -6.90 -8.02 11.35
N ASN A 42 -6.55 -8.68 12.44
CA ASN A 42 -5.76 -8.05 13.49
C ASN A 42 -4.40 -7.62 12.99
N LEU A 43 -3.70 -8.50 12.27
CA LEU A 43 -2.39 -8.16 11.71
C LEU A 43 -2.51 -7.04 10.67
N ASN A 44 -3.57 -7.08 9.87
CA ASN A 44 -3.85 -6.03 8.91
C ASN A 44 -4.00 -4.68 9.59
N GLN A 45 -4.78 -4.60 10.67
CA GLN A 45 -4.97 -3.37 11.43
C GLN A 45 -3.67 -2.89 12.07
N LEU A 46 -2.85 -3.80 12.56
CA LEU A 46 -1.56 -3.47 13.13
C LEU A 46 -0.63 -2.83 12.08
N PHE A 47 -0.60 -3.38 10.88
CA PHE A 47 0.21 -2.83 9.80
C PHE A 47 -0.32 -1.47 9.36
N GLU A 48 -1.64 -1.30 9.27
CA GLU A 48 -2.23 -0.01 8.94
C GLU A 48 -1.81 1.06 9.95
N THR A 49 -1.94 0.75 11.24
CA THR A 49 -1.53 1.66 12.31
C THR A 49 -0.05 2.00 12.22
N TYR A 50 0.77 0.99 11.93
CA TYR A 50 2.21 1.18 11.78
C TYR A 50 2.52 2.18 10.67
N PHE A 51 1.92 2.01 9.49
CA PHE A 51 2.18 2.91 8.38
C PHE A 51 1.71 4.33 8.66
N LEU A 52 0.53 4.48 9.26
CA LEU A 52 -0.01 5.80 9.55
C LEU A 52 0.83 6.55 10.57
N ASN A 53 1.50 5.84 11.48
CA ASN A 53 2.32 6.46 12.52
C ASN A 53 3.78 6.61 12.13
N SER A 54 4.28 5.78 11.23
CA SER A 54 5.71 5.72 10.91
C SER A 54 6.10 6.47 9.65
N LEU A 55 5.17 6.62 8.70
CA LEU A 55 5.44 7.34 7.47
C LEU A 55 5.01 8.79 7.61
N ASP A 56 5.92 9.70 7.26
CA ASP A 56 5.58 11.11 7.21
C ASP A 56 4.58 11.37 6.09
N ASN A 57 3.56 12.17 6.39
CA ASN A 57 2.55 12.56 5.40
C ASN A 57 1.81 11.37 4.80
N CYS A 58 1.43 10.39 5.61
CA CYS A 58 0.62 9.27 5.16
C CYS A 58 -0.87 9.60 5.28
N ILE A 59 -1.59 9.43 4.19
CA ILE A 59 -3.04 9.64 4.14
C ILE A 59 -3.73 8.31 3.85
N LYS A 60 -4.69 7.95 4.68
CA LYS A 60 -5.53 6.78 4.44
C LYS A 60 -6.73 7.17 3.58
N ILE A 61 -7.00 6.39 2.55
CA ILE A 61 -8.22 6.54 1.77
C ILE A 61 -9.37 5.87 2.52
N GLU A 62 -10.39 6.64 2.85
CA GLU A 62 -11.55 6.11 3.58
C GLU A 62 -12.62 5.55 2.66
N ASP A 63 -12.80 6.15 1.49
CA ASP A 63 -13.86 5.76 0.54
C ASP A 63 -13.24 5.00 -0.63
N ILE A 64 -13.13 3.68 -0.46
CA ILE A 64 -12.51 2.80 -1.46
C ILE A 64 -13.60 2.23 -2.35
N LYS A 65 -13.60 2.67 -3.60
CA LYS A 65 -14.60 2.25 -4.58
C LYS A 65 -14.03 2.31 -5.98
N ASP A 66 -14.78 1.79 -6.95
CA ASP A 66 -14.42 1.85 -8.36
C ASP A 66 -14.19 3.31 -8.79
N GLY A 67 -13.19 3.53 -9.62
CA GLY A 67 -12.79 4.88 -10.01
C GLY A 67 -11.87 5.59 -9.03
N LEU A 68 -11.32 4.87 -8.05
CA LEU A 68 -10.47 5.44 -7.02
C LEU A 68 -9.25 6.14 -7.59
N PHE A 69 -8.55 5.51 -8.55
CA PHE A 69 -7.34 6.11 -9.11
C PHE A 69 -7.68 7.41 -9.86
N LYS A 70 -8.77 7.40 -10.61
CA LYS A 70 -9.23 8.61 -11.31
C LYS A 70 -9.53 9.73 -10.31
N SER A 71 -10.14 9.39 -9.18
CA SER A 71 -10.40 10.34 -8.11
C SER A 71 -9.12 10.92 -7.53
N ILE A 72 -8.11 10.09 -7.32
CA ILE A 72 -6.80 10.54 -6.84
C ILE A 72 -6.16 11.49 -7.85
N LEU A 73 -6.19 11.14 -9.13
CA LEU A 73 -5.62 11.99 -10.18
C LEU A 73 -6.32 13.35 -10.28
N SER A 74 -7.61 13.41 -9.97
CA SER A 74 -8.35 14.67 -9.97
C SER A 74 -8.03 15.56 -8.77
N GLN A 75 -7.29 15.04 -7.78
CA GLN A 75 -6.96 15.75 -6.55
C GLN A 75 -5.47 15.65 -6.25
N LEU A 76 -4.63 15.82 -7.27
CA LEU A 76 -3.17 15.65 -7.13
C LEU A 76 -2.56 16.56 -6.07
N ASP A 77 -3.06 17.78 -5.91
CA ASP A 77 -2.53 18.70 -4.91
C ASP A 77 -2.70 18.16 -3.49
N LYS A 78 -3.76 17.39 -3.27
CA LYS A 78 -4.01 16.76 -1.97
C LYS A 78 -3.06 15.59 -1.71
N TYR A 79 -2.73 14.81 -2.75
CA TYR A 79 -2.03 13.53 -2.59
C TYR A 79 -0.55 13.59 -2.97
N LYS A 80 -0.14 14.60 -3.70
CA LYS A 80 1.23 14.72 -4.18
C LYS A 80 2.21 14.80 -3.01
N ASN A 81 3.31 14.05 -3.11
CA ASN A 81 4.35 13.98 -2.10
C ASN A 81 3.89 13.37 -0.77
N LYS A 82 2.80 12.61 -0.80
CA LYS A 82 2.28 11.91 0.38
C LYS A 82 2.19 10.42 0.09
N TYR A 83 2.28 9.61 1.15
CA TYR A 83 2.01 8.20 1.04
C TYR A 83 0.49 8.01 1.08
N ILE A 84 -0.04 7.30 0.10
CA ILE A 84 -1.46 7.05 -0.03
C ILE A 84 -1.72 5.60 0.39
N LEU A 85 -2.34 5.41 1.54
CA LEU A 85 -2.61 4.08 2.06
C LEU A 85 -3.99 3.62 1.63
N ILE A 86 -4.02 2.48 0.96
CA ILE A 86 -5.26 1.85 0.47
C ILE A 86 -5.33 0.45 1.07
N ASN A 87 -6.24 0.26 2.01
CA ASN A 87 -6.43 -1.01 2.68
C ASN A 87 -7.60 -1.75 2.05
N LEU A 88 -7.29 -2.78 1.27
CA LEU A 88 -8.29 -3.57 0.53
C LEU A 88 -8.74 -4.81 1.28
N PHE A 89 -8.27 -5.06 2.49
CA PHE A 89 -8.45 -6.33 3.19
C PHE A 89 -9.89 -6.84 3.19
N ASP A 90 -10.85 -5.96 3.47
CA ASP A 90 -12.28 -6.31 3.54
C ASP A 90 -13.08 -5.85 2.32
N ILE A 91 -12.42 -5.42 1.26
CA ILE A 91 -13.09 -4.86 0.08
C ILE A 91 -13.38 -5.98 -0.92
N ASP A 92 -14.65 -6.20 -1.22
CA ASP A 92 -15.07 -7.25 -2.16
C ASP A 92 -14.76 -6.91 -3.61
N ASP A 93 -14.87 -5.63 -3.98
CA ASP A 93 -14.71 -5.16 -5.35
C ASP A 93 -13.25 -4.78 -5.66
N TYR A 94 -12.30 -5.48 -5.03
CA TYR A 94 -10.90 -5.16 -5.19
C TYR A 94 -10.37 -5.41 -6.62
N ILE A 95 -11.02 -6.29 -7.38
CA ILE A 95 -10.57 -6.63 -8.74
C ILE A 95 -10.68 -5.41 -9.67
N ASN A 96 -11.80 -4.68 -9.59
CA ASN A 96 -11.98 -3.49 -10.42
C ASN A 96 -10.99 -2.39 -10.06
N ILE A 97 -10.71 -2.24 -8.77
CA ILE A 97 -9.71 -1.28 -8.29
C ILE A 97 -8.33 -1.67 -8.81
N MET A 98 -7.98 -2.93 -8.72
CA MET A 98 -6.71 -3.47 -9.18
C MET A 98 -6.53 -3.26 -10.69
N GLU A 99 -7.56 -3.52 -11.48
CA GLU A 99 -7.53 -3.34 -12.91
C GLU A 99 -7.35 -1.87 -13.29
N GLU A 100 -7.99 -0.97 -12.58
CA GLU A 100 -7.83 0.46 -12.80
C GLU A 100 -6.39 0.89 -12.57
N PHE A 101 -5.78 0.44 -11.47
CA PHE A 101 -4.39 0.78 -11.16
C PHE A 101 -3.44 0.17 -12.19
N GLN A 102 -3.71 -1.06 -12.63
CA GLN A 102 -2.92 -1.70 -13.68
C GLN A 102 -2.97 -0.89 -14.98
N PHE A 103 -4.16 -0.46 -15.37
CA PHE A 103 -4.35 0.30 -16.60
C PHE A 103 -3.67 1.67 -16.55
N LYS A 104 -3.67 2.30 -15.39
CA LYS A 104 -3.14 3.67 -15.22
C LYS A 104 -1.77 3.70 -14.54
N ARG A 105 -1.07 2.59 -14.51
CA ARG A 105 0.18 2.46 -13.75
C ARG A 105 1.25 3.48 -14.09
N ASP A 106 1.29 3.97 -15.33
CA ASP A 106 2.31 4.91 -15.77
C ASP A 106 2.18 6.28 -15.10
N HIS A 107 1.00 6.59 -14.57
CA HIS A 107 0.78 7.83 -13.84
C HIS A 107 1.48 7.85 -12.49
N ILE A 108 1.82 6.70 -11.95
CA ILE A 108 2.45 6.62 -10.62
C ILE A 108 3.79 7.33 -10.59
N PRO A 109 4.78 6.95 -11.43
CA PRO A 109 6.05 7.69 -11.45
C PRO A 109 5.89 9.08 -12.07
N GLN A 110 5.05 9.22 -13.09
CA GLN A 110 4.86 10.49 -13.78
C GLN A 110 4.35 11.57 -12.82
N GLU A 111 3.42 11.24 -11.95
CA GLU A 111 2.83 12.18 -11.00
C GLU A 111 3.46 12.08 -9.61
N ARG A 112 4.51 11.29 -9.45
CA ARG A 112 5.24 11.09 -8.19
C ARG A 112 4.34 10.61 -7.06
N LEU A 113 3.44 9.69 -7.37
CA LEU A 113 2.53 9.10 -6.39
C LEU A 113 3.21 7.96 -5.65
N LYS A 114 2.91 7.85 -4.36
CA LYS A 114 3.46 6.81 -3.49
C LYS A 114 2.29 6.06 -2.85
N PHE A 115 2.25 4.75 -3.02
CA PHE A 115 1.14 3.95 -2.53
C PHE A 115 1.58 2.89 -1.55
N VAL A 116 0.74 2.66 -0.55
CA VAL A 116 0.84 1.51 0.34
C VAL A 116 -0.47 0.74 0.22
N PHE A 117 -0.41 -0.48 -0.29
CA PHE A 117 -1.57 -1.36 -0.41
C PHE A 117 -1.49 -2.46 0.63
N LEU A 118 -2.56 -2.65 1.37
CA LEU A 118 -2.69 -3.76 2.30
C LEU A 118 -3.78 -4.70 1.79
N PHE A 119 -3.51 -6.00 1.82
CA PHE A 119 -4.38 -7.05 1.28
C PHE A 119 -4.52 -8.22 2.22
N ASN A 120 -5.52 -9.08 1.96
CA ASN A 120 -5.46 -10.45 2.43
C ASN A 120 -4.68 -11.31 1.40
N GLN A 121 -4.38 -12.57 1.76
CA GLN A 121 -3.56 -13.43 0.92
C GLN A 121 -4.22 -13.71 -0.43
N LYS A 122 -5.52 -13.91 -0.46
CA LYS A 122 -6.26 -14.17 -1.69
C LYS A 122 -6.18 -13.00 -2.66
N GLN A 123 -6.35 -11.78 -2.14
CA GLN A 123 -6.24 -10.56 -2.94
C GLN A 123 -4.83 -10.40 -3.49
N TYR A 124 -3.83 -10.67 -2.67
CA TYR A 124 -2.43 -10.56 -3.06
C TYR A 124 -2.12 -11.48 -4.25
N GLU A 125 -2.56 -12.73 -4.19
CA GLU A 125 -2.35 -13.69 -5.29
C GLU A 125 -3.08 -13.26 -6.55
N SER A 126 -4.32 -12.76 -6.45
CA SER A 126 -5.06 -12.21 -7.58
C SER A 126 -4.36 -11.02 -8.20
N PHE A 127 -3.86 -10.13 -7.35
CA PHE A 127 -3.19 -8.91 -7.78
C PHE A 127 -1.91 -9.25 -8.55
N LYS A 128 -1.13 -10.18 -8.02
CA LYS A 128 0.11 -10.66 -8.61
C LYS A 128 -0.11 -11.23 -10.01
N THR A 129 -1.23 -11.93 -10.21
CA THR A 129 -1.56 -12.58 -11.47
C THR A 129 -2.19 -11.61 -12.46
N LYS A 130 -3.16 -10.82 -12.03
CA LYS A 130 -3.99 -10.00 -12.93
C LYS A 130 -3.46 -8.59 -13.15
N ALA A 131 -2.62 -8.09 -12.27
CA ALA A 131 -2.01 -6.78 -12.40
C ALA A 131 -0.50 -6.90 -12.44
N TYR A 132 0.00 -7.77 -13.26
CA TYR A 132 1.42 -8.13 -13.34
C TYR A 132 2.32 -6.90 -13.57
N ASP A 133 1.97 -6.07 -14.53
CA ASP A 133 2.80 -4.90 -14.85
C ASP A 133 2.81 -3.87 -13.73
N PHE A 134 1.65 -3.64 -13.10
CA PHE A 134 1.58 -2.78 -11.93
C PHE A 134 2.41 -3.34 -10.78
N PHE A 135 2.34 -4.64 -10.59
CA PHE A 135 3.06 -5.34 -9.52
C PHE A 135 4.58 -5.20 -9.68
N SER A 136 5.06 -4.99 -10.90
CA SER A 136 6.49 -4.83 -11.16
C SER A 136 7.07 -3.52 -10.59
N PHE A 137 6.23 -2.56 -10.24
CA PHE A 137 6.67 -1.32 -9.62
C PHE A 137 6.89 -1.43 -8.11
N LYS A 138 6.56 -2.56 -7.51
CA LYS A 138 6.64 -2.70 -6.06
C LYS A 138 8.07 -2.57 -5.54
N ALA A 139 8.20 -1.98 -4.36
CA ALA A 139 9.48 -1.83 -3.67
C ALA A 139 9.83 -3.02 -2.76
N THR A 140 8.85 -3.88 -2.50
CA THR A 140 9.04 -5.04 -1.61
C THR A 140 9.10 -6.35 -2.35
#